data_69b11cb5ff186309d46e87968025b028
#
_entry.id   69b11cb5ff186309d46e87968025b028
#
_cell.length_a   1.000
_cell.length_b   1.000
_cell.length_c   1.000
_cell.angle_alpha   90.00
_cell.angle_beta   90.00
_cell.angle_gamma   90.00
#
_symmetry.space_group_name_H-M   'P 1'
#
loop_
_entity.id
_entity.type
_entity.pdbx_description
1 polymer ?
#
loop_
_entity_poly.entity_id
_entity_poly.type
_entity_poly.pdbx_seq_one_letter_code
_entity_poly.pdbx_strand_id
1 'polypeptide(L)'
;MTGLTATKTGVRAMLLVAAVLMPHAAWAQSMEEFFDDSVVQDIHLKLQSNDWAALKKNYKENIYYGAELRWKGVTVPNVGIRSRGLGSRSEHKPGLRVDMDRFAADQTFLGLKSFVLDNLVQDPSMLRERLSMAFFRRLGLPAPREAHARLFINDAFVGVYAVVETIDKGFVGRSFGGDSKGGTENDGYLFEYDYVKEYRFNYMGSNLDEYKIFNPKTHEKDAAAKIWGPIEDMIQAVNETPDAIFNREASDYLDLSKFAAHIAIENFLAEDDGVLGYAGMNNFYMYRFEDSKRSQFLAWDKDNTFHSVDFPIMNRIGENVLARRTLAEPQYKNAYLNTLLDAAGSAMEPDAEAAKDKDDKDKAALPGWLEREVRRQYEQIRTLARSDTFKPYSNDDFEASIEGLLTFARERANFVKDRVAEERRR
;
A
#
# COMPACT_ATOMS: atom_id res chain seq x y z
N MET A 1 -17.77 -101.40 3.89
CA MET A 1 -18.85 -100.41 3.86
C MET A 1 -18.23 -99.09 4.11
N THR A 2 -18.21 -98.33 3.14
CA THR A 2 -17.46 -97.22 2.69
C THR A 2 -17.72 -95.94 3.51
N GLY A 3 -16.71 -95.36 4.12
CA GLY A 3 -16.74 -94.06 4.75
C GLY A 3 -16.13 -93.04 3.84
N LEU A 4 -16.86 -91.99 3.54
CA LEU A 4 -16.37 -90.81 2.81
C LEU A 4 -15.71 -89.80 3.79
N THR A 5 -14.46 -89.46 3.55
CA THR A 5 -13.76 -88.39 4.20
C THR A 5 -13.92 -87.09 3.40
N ALA A 6 -14.46 -86.05 4.02
CA ALA A 6 -14.60 -84.71 3.44
C ALA A 6 -13.37 -83.87 3.73
N THR A 7 -12.71 -83.47 2.70
CA THR A 7 -11.58 -82.53 2.74
C THR A 7 -12.09 -81.07 2.78
N LYS A 8 -11.76 -80.32 3.83
CA LYS A 8 -11.99 -78.87 3.93
C LYS A 8 -10.89 -78.06 3.20
N THR A 9 -11.23 -77.44 2.09
CA THR A 9 -10.36 -76.51 1.39
C THR A 9 -10.56 -75.10 2.01
N GLY A 10 -9.54 -74.64 2.70
CA GLY A 10 -9.55 -73.29 3.26
C GLY A 10 -9.15 -72.26 2.16
N VAL A 11 -10.07 -71.37 1.81
CA VAL A 11 -9.77 -70.19 0.96
C VAL A 11 -9.20 -69.11 1.86
N ARG A 12 -7.93 -68.80 1.70
CA ARG A 12 -7.29 -67.59 2.30
C ARG A 12 -7.66 -66.39 1.43
N ALA A 13 -8.50 -65.51 1.95
CA ALA A 13 -8.78 -64.20 1.36
C ALA A 13 -7.56 -63.28 1.62
N MET A 14 -6.88 -62.90 0.55
CA MET A 14 -5.77 -61.93 0.57
C MET A 14 -6.38 -60.54 0.44
N LEU A 15 -6.45 -59.78 1.53
CA LEU A 15 -6.87 -58.39 1.55
C LEU A 15 -5.74 -57.53 0.89
N LEU A 16 -5.95 -57.12 -0.36
CA LEU A 16 -5.15 -56.10 -1.02
C LEU A 16 -5.59 -54.73 -0.46
N VAL A 17 -4.75 -54.15 0.44
CA VAL A 17 -4.89 -52.75 0.83
C VAL A 17 -4.36 -51.90 -0.32
N ALA A 18 -5.24 -51.42 -1.16
CA ALA A 18 -4.89 -50.36 -2.13
C ALA A 18 -4.66 -49.04 -1.38
N ALA A 19 -3.41 -48.67 -1.18
CA ALA A 19 -3.08 -47.31 -0.75
C ALA A 19 -3.46 -46.35 -1.85
N VAL A 20 -4.61 -45.65 -1.67
CA VAL A 20 -5.00 -44.52 -2.52
C VAL A 20 -4.00 -43.38 -2.24
N LEU A 21 -2.99 -43.26 -3.08
CA LEU A 21 -2.16 -42.06 -3.17
C LEU A 21 -3.08 -40.94 -3.71
N MET A 22 -3.72 -40.21 -2.80
CA MET A 22 -4.34 -38.94 -3.19
C MET A 22 -3.21 -38.01 -3.65
N PRO A 23 -3.26 -37.50 -4.90
CA PRO A 23 -2.31 -36.47 -5.29
C PRO A 23 -2.56 -35.29 -4.36
N HIS A 24 -1.57 -34.91 -3.58
CA HIS A 24 -1.55 -33.60 -2.94
C HIS A 24 -1.61 -32.61 -4.09
N ALA A 25 -2.76 -31.98 -4.30
CA ALA A 25 -2.85 -30.81 -5.16
C ALA A 25 -1.82 -29.82 -4.60
N ALA A 26 -0.67 -29.70 -5.24
CA ALA A 26 0.24 -28.60 -4.97
C ALA A 26 -0.57 -27.34 -5.29
N TRP A 27 -0.98 -26.62 -4.26
CA TRP A 27 -1.63 -25.32 -4.42
C TRP A 27 -0.60 -24.47 -5.14
N ALA A 28 -0.93 -24.02 -6.36
CA ALA A 28 -0.07 -23.13 -7.08
C ALA A 28 0.04 -21.83 -6.26
N GLN A 29 1.28 -21.41 -5.99
CA GLN A 29 1.54 -20.15 -5.29
C GLN A 29 0.86 -19.01 -6.03
N SER A 30 0.25 -18.08 -5.29
CA SER A 30 -0.50 -16.97 -5.85
C SER A 30 0.05 -15.61 -5.42
N MET A 31 -0.36 -14.57 -6.13
CA MET A 31 -0.07 -13.19 -5.77
C MET A 31 -0.67 -12.84 -4.40
N GLU A 32 -1.86 -13.36 -4.08
CA GLU A 32 -2.52 -13.19 -2.78
C GLU A 32 -1.68 -13.78 -1.66
N GLU A 33 -1.08 -14.94 -1.87
CA GLU A 33 -0.19 -15.59 -0.90
C GLU A 33 1.13 -14.80 -0.73
N PHE A 34 1.64 -14.18 -1.80
CA PHE A 34 2.84 -13.34 -1.75
C PHE A 34 2.63 -12.06 -0.92
N PHE A 35 1.44 -11.46 -1.00
CA PHE A 35 1.04 -10.31 -0.21
C PHE A 35 0.18 -10.67 1.02
N ASP A 36 0.17 -11.96 1.43
CA ASP A 36 -0.49 -12.36 2.67
C ASP A 36 0.22 -11.72 3.87
N ASP A 37 -0.43 -10.75 4.46
CA ASP A 37 0.10 -9.96 5.56
C ASP A 37 -0.02 -10.66 6.92
N SER A 38 -0.61 -11.84 6.97
CA SER A 38 -0.67 -12.67 8.18
C SER A 38 0.65 -13.38 8.47
N VAL A 39 1.57 -13.44 7.49
CA VAL A 39 2.87 -14.12 7.62
C VAL A 39 4.02 -13.21 7.17
N VAL A 40 5.20 -13.41 7.75
CA VAL A 40 6.42 -12.77 7.26
C VAL A 40 6.95 -13.59 6.08
N GLN A 41 7.15 -12.95 4.93
CA GLN A 41 7.64 -13.59 3.72
C GLN A 41 9.16 -13.79 3.77
N ASP A 42 9.67 -14.89 3.22
CA ASP A 42 11.12 -15.11 3.02
C ASP A 42 11.47 -14.82 1.57
N ILE A 43 12.19 -13.74 1.33
CA ILE A 43 12.62 -13.31 0.00
C ILE A 43 14.13 -13.53 -0.13
N HIS A 44 14.54 -14.31 -1.12
CA HIS A 44 15.93 -14.57 -1.42
C HIS A 44 16.29 -13.96 -2.76
N LEU A 45 17.32 -13.13 -2.78
CA LEU A 45 17.93 -12.61 -4.00
C LEU A 45 19.37 -13.12 -4.11
N LYS A 46 19.67 -13.82 -5.18
CA LYS A 46 21.01 -14.33 -5.47
C LYS A 46 21.62 -13.57 -6.63
N LEU A 47 22.77 -12.94 -6.39
CA LEU A 47 23.49 -12.16 -7.38
C LEU A 47 25.02 -12.23 -7.15
N GLN A 48 25.79 -11.69 -8.10
CA GLN A 48 27.23 -11.60 -7.93
C GLN A 48 27.56 -10.70 -6.71
N SER A 49 28.50 -11.13 -5.87
CA SER A 49 28.89 -10.36 -4.67
C SER A 49 29.41 -8.97 -5.01
N ASN A 50 30.11 -8.82 -6.14
CA ASN A 50 30.58 -7.53 -6.62
C ASN A 50 29.43 -6.62 -7.04
N ASP A 51 28.35 -7.16 -7.61
CA ASP A 51 27.15 -6.40 -7.99
C ASP A 51 26.42 -5.89 -6.76
N TRP A 52 26.27 -6.72 -5.71
CA TRP A 52 25.71 -6.27 -4.44
C TRP A 52 26.53 -5.17 -3.78
N ALA A 53 27.86 -5.30 -3.79
CA ALA A 53 28.76 -4.25 -3.28
C ALA A 53 28.64 -2.96 -4.09
N ALA A 54 28.54 -3.08 -5.43
CA ALA A 54 28.37 -1.95 -6.34
C ALA A 54 27.02 -1.26 -6.13
N LEU A 55 25.92 -2.01 -5.97
CA LEU A 55 24.59 -1.45 -5.69
C LEU A 55 24.59 -0.64 -4.39
N LYS A 56 25.20 -1.16 -3.33
CA LYS A 56 25.34 -0.44 -2.06
C LYS A 56 26.20 0.81 -2.20
N LYS A 57 27.32 0.73 -2.89
CA LYS A 57 28.20 1.89 -3.14
C LYS A 57 27.51 2.98 -3.96
N ASN A 58 26.73 2.57 -4.98
CA ASN A 58 26.02 3.47 -5.89
C ASN A 58 24.53 3.59 -5.52
N TYR A 59 24.20 3.52 -4.25
CA TYR A 59 22.81 3.45 -3.75
C TYR A 59 21.94 4.63 -4.19
N LYS A 60 22.54 5.77 -4.57
CA LYS A 60 21.83 6.94 -5.10
C LYS A 60 21.48 6.82 -6.58
N GLU A 61 22.08 5.88 -7.29
CA GLU A 61 21.89 5.67 -8.71
C GLU A 61 20.79 4.65 -9.01
N ASN A 62 20.15 4.81 -10.17
CA ASN A 62 19.13 3.86 -10.66
C ASN A 62 19.74 2.75 -11.55
N ILE A 63 20.90 2.20 -11.13
CA ILE A 63 21.59 1.15 -11.87
C ILE A 63 21.00 -0.20 -11.55
N TYR A 64 20.64 -0.96 -12.60
CA TYR A 64 20.13 -2.32 -12.44
C TYR A 64 21.26 -3.35 -12.45
N TYR A 65 21.13 -4.32 -11.54
CA TYR A 65 21.99 -5.50 -11.43
C TYR A 65 21.15 -6.76 -11.62
N GLY A 66 21.70 -7.78 -12.27
CA GLY A 66 21.02 -9.06 -12.49
C GLY A 66 21.00 -9.89 -11.21
N ALA A 67 19.85 -10.50 -10.92
CA ALA A 67 19.69 -11.40 -9.79
C ALA A 67 18.77 -12.58 -10.13
N GLU A 68 18.75 -13.58 -9.26
CA GLU A 68 17.76 -14.64 -9.23
C GLU A 68 16.89 -14.42 -7.98
N LEU A 69 15.57 -14.36 -8.17
CA LEU A 69 14.58 -14.28 -7.09
C LEU A 69 14.12 -15.70 -6.71
N ARG A 70 14.07 -16.01 -5.41
CA ARG A 70 13.45 -17.23 -4.87
C ARG A 70 12.45 -16.89 -3.78
N TRP A 71 11.30 -17.55 -3.83
CA TRP A 71 10.25 -17.46 -2.83
C TRP A 71 9.42 -18.74 -2.81
N LYS A 72 9.26 -19.38 -1.64
CA LYS A 72 8.46 -20.62 -1.42
C LYS A 72 8.63 -21.69 -2.53
N GLY A 73 9.87 -21.91 -2.98
CA GLY A 73 10.17 -22.87 -4.04
C GLY A 73 9.98 -22.36 -5.49
N VAL A 74 9.39 -21.20 -5.69
CA VAL A 74 9.40 -20.51 -6.98
C VAL A 74 10.77 -19.86 -7.18
N THR A 75 11.33 -20.02 -8.37
CA THR A 75 12.60 -19.40 -8.76
C THR A 75 12.41 -18.63 -10.08
N VAL A 76 12.80 -17.37 -10.08
CA VAL A 76 12.75 -16.49 -11.26
C VAL A 76 14.16 -15.99 -11.55
N PRO A 77 14.81 -16.49 -12.62
CA PRO A 77 16.14 -16.03 -13.00
C PRO A 77 16.11 -14.69 -13.71
N ASN A 78 17.25 -14.03 -13.80
CA ASN A 78 17.46 -12.82 -14.59
C ASN A 78 16.50 -11.66 -14.25
N VAL A 79 16.09 -11.55 -12.99
CA VAL A 79 15.37 -10.36 -12.52
C VAL A 79 16.35 -9.18 -12.41
N GLY A 80 15.86 -7.96 -12.63
CA GLY A 80 16.64 -6.75 -12.40
C GLY A 80 16.38 -6.20 -10.99
N ILE A 81 17.43 -5.93 -10.24
CA ILE A 81 17.31 -5.21 -8.96
C ILE A 81 18.05 -3.89 -9.01
N ARG A 82 17.48 -2.85 -8.41
CA ARG A 82 18.14 -1.55 -8.24
C ARG A 82 17.76 -0.92 -6.91
N SER A 83 18.60 -0.01 -6.43
CA SER A 83 18.22 0.86 -5.31
C SER A 83 17.05 1.77 -5.68
N ARG A 84 16.17 2.05 -4.72
CA ARG A 84 15.02 2.96 -4.86
C ARG A 84 14.85 3.85 -3.63
N GLY A 85 13.92 4.81 -3.76
CA GLY A 85 13.60 5.83 -2.77
C GLY A 85 14.16 7.19 -3.17
N LEU A 86 13.84 8.21 -2.39
CA LEU A 86 14.44 9.53 -2.44
C LEU A 86 15.17 9.79 -1.10
N GLY A 87 14.46 10.10 -0.02
CA GLY A 87 15.00 10.27 1.32
C GLY A 87 15.42 8.98 2.02
N SER A 88 14.79 7.85 1.69
CA SER A 88 15.03 6.53 2.30
C SER A 88 16.22 5.75 1.72
N ARG A 89 16.94 6.29 0.73
CA ARG A 89 18.10 5.60 0.15
C ARG A 89 19.23 5.42 1.16
N SER A 90 19.74 4.20 1.27
CA SER A 90 20.77 3.82 2.25
C SER A 90 21.82 2.90 1.63
N GLU A 91 23.09 3.15 1.91
CA GLU A 91 24.18 2.25 1.52
C GLU A 91 24.26 0.99 2.40
N HIS A 92 23.73 1.06 3.62
CA HIS A 92 23.76 -0.05 4.56
C HIS A 92 22.56 -0.99 4.38
N LYS A 93 21.39 -0.42 4.19
CA LYS A 93 20.12 -1.14 4.02
C LYS A 93 19.34 -0.52 2.84
N PRO A 94 19.72 -0.77 1.58
CA PRO A 94 19.08 -0.14 0.44
C PRO A 94 17.65 -0.64 0.25
N GLY A 95 16.67 0.27 0.04
CA GLY A 95 15.39 -0.07 -0.53
C GLY A 95 15.57 -0.55 -1.96
N LEU A 96 14.83 -1.58 -2.38
CA LEU A 96 15.02 -2.22 -3.68
C LEU A 96 13.74 -2.18 -4.53
N ARG A 97 13.91 -1.96 -5.82
CA ARG A 97 12.93 -2.34 -6.83
C ARG A 97 13.38 -3.63 -7.48
N VAL A 98 12.48 -4.59 -7.58
CA VAL A 98 12.69 -5.88 -8.26
C VAL A 98 11.83 -5.91 -9.51
N ASP A 99 12.46 -5.88 -10.69
CA ASP A 99 11.80 -5.89 -12.01
C ASP A 99 11.99 -7.24 -12.66
N MET A 100 10.90 -7.91 -13.02
CA MET A 100 10.93 -9.27 -13.56
C MET A 100 11.39 -9.29 -15.01
N ASP A 101 10.99 -8.30 -15.81
CA ASP A 101 11.23 -8.25 -17.25
C ASP A 101 12.45 -7.40 -17.66
N ARG A 102 13.25 -6.94 -16.69
CA ARG A 102 14.39 -6.06 -16.96
C ARG A 102 15.44 -6.70 -17.88
N PHE A 103 15.73 -7.98 -17.65
CA PHE A 103 16.75 -8.74 -18.41
C PHE A 103 16.16 -9.96 -19.15
N ALA A 104 14.88 -10.23 -18.99
CA ALA A 104 14.16 -11.32 -19.63
C ALA A 104 12.77 -10.80 -20.05
N ALA A 105 12.61 -10.47 -21.34
CA ALA A 105 11.37 -9.89 -21.85
C ALA A 105 10.13 -10.72 -21.47
N ASP A 106 9.04 -10.03 -21.15
CA ASP A 106 7.73 -10.60 -20.78
C ASP A 106 7.73 -11.53 -19.54
N GLN A 107 8.86 -11.60 -18.80
CA GLN A 107 8.93 -12.39 -17.58
C GLN A 107 8.06 -11.76 -16.48
N THR A 108 7.38 -12.60 -15.72
CA THR A 108 6.59 -12.20 -14.56
C THR A 108 6.84 -13.14 -13.37
N PHE A 109 6.55 -12.67 -12.17
CA PHE A 109 6.49 -13.49 -10.97
C PHE A 109 5.06 -13.45 -10.41
N LEU A 110 4.35 -14.56 -10.43
CA LEU A 110 2.93 -14.64 -10.02
C LEU A 110 2.02 -13.63 -10.76
N GLY A 111 2.36 -13.29 -12.01
CA GLY A 111 1.69 -12.24 -12.79
C GLY A 111 2.18 -10.81 -12.51
N LEU A 112 3.06 -10.60 -11.53
CA LEU A 112 3.68 -9.30 -11.24
C LEU A 112 4.82 -9.01 -12.21
N LYS A 113 4.89 -7.80 -12.74
CA LYS A 113 6.05 -7.28 -13.48
C LYS A 113 7.14 -6.75 -12.54
N SER A 114 6.74 -6.21 -11.39
CA SER A 114 7.67 -5.72 -10.39
C SER A 114 7.03 -5.68 -9.02
N PHE A 115 7.88 -5.59 -7.99
CA PHE A 115 7.48 -5.23 -6.63
C PHE A 115 8.61 -4.43 -5.96
N VAL A 116 8.28 -3.82 -4.84
CA VAL A 116 9.22 -3.07 -4.02
C VAL A 116 9.56 -3.86 -2.76
N LEU A 117 10.82 -3.79 -2.36
CA LEU A 117 11.29 -4.15 -1.02
C LEU A 117 11.64 -2.84 -0.32
N ASP A 118 10.70 -2.33 0.47
CA ASP A 118 10.94 -1.14 1.27
C ASP A 118 11.83 -1.48 2.47
N ASN A 119 12.80 -0.62 2.72
CA ASN A 119 13.84 -0.88 3.73
C ASN A 119 13.45 -0.45 5.15
N LEU A 120 12.32 0.24 5.34
CA LEU A 120 11.77 0.65 6.62
C LEU A 120 12.73 1.54 7.47
N VAL A 121 13.67 2.24 6.82
CA VAL A 121 14.69 3.02 7.54
C VAL A 121 14.19 4.34 8.09
N GLN A 122 13.05 4.85 7.59
CA GLN A 122 12.46 6.11 8.05
C GLN A 122 11.43 5.90 9.18
N ASP A 123 10.98 4.66 9.40
CA ASP A 123 10.01 4.32 10.44
C ASP A 123 10.62 3.39 11.50
N PRO A 124 10.94 3.89 12.70
CA PRO A 124 11.44 3.06 13.79
C PRO A 124 10.49 1.93 14.20
N SER A 125 9.17 2.08 13.99
CA SER A 125 8.20 1.02 14.28
C SER A 125 8.18 -0.10 13.23
N MET A 126 8.61 0.18 11.99
CA MET A 126 8.49 -0.67 10.81
C MET A 126 7.04 -1.03 10.43
N LEU A 127 6.02 -0.28 10.91
CA LEU A 127 4.60 -0.64 10.77
C LEU A 127 3.77 0.42 10.06
N ARG A 128 4.21 1.70 10.03
CA ARG A 128 3.36 2.84 9.67
C ARG A 128 2.78 2.75 8.27
N GLU A 129 3.62 2.52 7.25
CA GLU A 129 3.14 2.43 5.87
C GLU A 129 2.12 1.29 5.72
N ARG A 130 2.46 0.11 6.20
CA ARG A 130 1.60 -1.06 6.12
C ARG A 130 0.27 -0.89 6.85
N LEU A 131 0.28 -0.28 8.05
CA LEU A 131 -0.94 0.07 8.79
C LEU A 131 -1.80 1.05 8.00
N SER A 132 -1.17 2.08 7.43
CA SER A 132 -1.84 3.11 6.64
C SER A 132 -2.49 2.54 5.39
N MET A 133 -1.76 1.73 4.61
CA MET A 133 -2.30 1.09 3.40
C MET A 133 -3.43 0.11 3.73
N ALA A 134 -3.31 -0.66 4.82
CA ALA A 134 -4.40 -1.52 5.30
C ALA A 134 -5.63 -0.69 5.70
N PHE A 135 -5.43 0.48 6.32
CA PHE A 135 -6.53 1.37 6.72
C PHE A 135 -7.22 2.04 5.53
N PHE A 136 -6.47 2.49 4.51
CA PHE A 136 -7.07 2.98 3.25
C PHE A 136 -7.96 1.92 2.60
N ARG A 137 -7.46 0.67 2.46
CA ARG A 137 -8.25 -0.45 1.91
C ARG A 137 -9.50 -0.75 2.75
N ARG A 138 -9.36 -0.71 4.07
CA ARG A 138 -10.47 -0.93 5.01
C ARG A 138 -11.59 0.11 4.84
N LEU A 139 -11.25 1.33 4.48
CA LEU A 139 -12.20 2.42 4.19
C LEU A 139 -12.62 2.48 2.72
N GLY A 140 -12.32 1.44 1.93
CA GLY A 140 -12.78 1.29 0.55
C GLY A 140 -12.03 2.13 -0.48
N LEU A 141 -10.87 2.68 -0.14
CA LEU A 141 -9.98 3.32 -1.11
C LEU A 141 -8.88 2.36 -1.57
N PRO A 142 -8.58 2.29 -2.88
CA PRO A 142 -7.49 1.48 -3.39
C PRO A 142 -6.15 1.91 -2.80
N ALA A 143 -5.40 0.91 -2.30
CA ALA A 143 -4.04 1.11 -1.81
C ALA A 143 -3.22 -0.18 -2.00
N PRO A 144 -1.89 -0.10 -2.15
CA PRO A 144 -1.00 -1.24 -2.28
C PRO A 144 -1.20 -2.31 -1.19
N ARG A 145 -1.05 -3.58 -1.56
CA ARG A 145 -0.92 -4.68 -0.60
C ARG A 145 0.52 -4.73 -0.13
N GLU A 146 0.70 -5.08 1.14
CA GLU A 146 2.02 -5.15 1.76
C GLU A 146 2.10 -6.30 2.75
N ALA A 147 3.27 -6.91 2.82
CA ALA A 147 3.62 -7.91 3.82
C ALA A 147 5.04 -7.66 4.33
N HIS A 148 5.30 -7.94 5.62
CA HIS A 148 6.68 -7.94 6.10
C HIS A 148 7.47 -9.09 5.49
N ALA A 149 8.78 -8.87 5.29
CA ALA A 149 9.67 -9.88 4.75
C ALA A 149 11.02 -9.92 5.48
N ARG A 150 11.58 -11.13 5.55
CA ARG A 150 13.02 -11.33 5.78
C ARG A 150 13.70 -11.32 4.42
N LEU A 151 14.59 -10.38 4.20
CA LEU A 151 15.38 -10.35 2.97
C LEU A 151 16.71 -11.08 3.18
N PHE A 152 17.02 -11.99 2.25
CA PHE A 152 18.29 -12.69 2.15
C PHE A 152 18.99 -12.33 0.85
N ILE A 153 20.23 -11.91 0.94
CA ILE A 153 21.13 -11.70 -0.21
C ILE A 153 22.23 -12.74 -0.17
N ASN A 154 22.29 -13.61 -1.20
CA ASN A 154 23.26 -14.71 -1.25
C ASN A 154 23.20 -15.57 0.04
N ASP A 155 21.99 -15.88 0.48
CA ASP A 155 21.65 -16.65 1.67
C ASP A 155 22.00 -15.96 3.03
N ALA A 156 22.53 -14.74 3.02
CA ALA A 156 22.76 -13.95 4.23
C ALA A 156 21.56 -13.07 4.54
N PHE A 157 21.04 -13.11 5.76
CA PHE A 157 19.98 -12.19 6.23
C PHE A 157 20.50 -10.74 6.22
N VAL A 158 19.77 -9.83 5.58
CA VAL A 158 20.14 -8.42 5.44
C VAL A 158 19.12 -7.46 6.04
N GLY A 159 18.12 -7.99 6.73
CA GLY A 159 17.18 -7.19 7.51
C GLY A 159 15.71 -7.50 7.26
N VAL A 160 14.86 -6.82 8.03
CA VAL A 160 13.41 -6.81 7.87
C VAL A 160 13.04 -5.75 6.83
N TYR A 161 12.25 -6.13 5.86
CA TYR A 161 11.74 -5.28 4.77
C TYR A 161 10.22 -5.37 4.72
N ALA A 162 9.57 -4.46 4.00
CA ALA A 162 8.22 -4.66 3.52
C ALA A 162 8.25 -5.02 2.02
N VAL A 163 7.51 -6.07 1.64
CA VAL A 163 7.14 -6.30 0.24
C VAL A 163 5.95 -5.42 -0.07
N VAL A 164 6.10 -4.51 -1.02
CA VAL A 164 5.08 -3.54 -1.40
C VAL A 164 4.65 -3.77 -2.84
N GLU A 165 3.34 -3.87 -3.07
CA GLU A 165 2.75 -3.96 -4.40
C GLU A 165 3.00 -2.69 -5.20
N THR A 166 3.58 -2.81 -6.38
CA THR A 166 3.77 -1.66 -7.28
C THR A 166 2.43 -1.19 -7.82
N ILE A 167 2.17 0.12 -7.79
CA ILE A 167 1.05 0.73 -8.50
C ILE A 167 1.39 0.74 -9.99
N ASP A 168 0.78 -0.18 -10.73
CA ASP A 168 0.95 -0.37 -12.17
C ASP A 168 -0.37 -0.75 -12.84
N LYS A 169 -0.35 -1.11 -14.11
CA LYS A 169 -1.52 -1.56 -14.87
C LYS A 169 -2.22 -2.76 -14.20
N GLY A 170 -1.47 -3.67 -13.57
CA GLY A 170 -2.02 -4.81 -12.84
C GLY A 170 -2.77 -4.39 -11.58
N PHE A 171 -2.19 -3.46 -10.81
CA PHE A 171 -2.85 -2.84 -9.66
C PHE A 171 -4.15 -2.12 -10.05
N VAL A 172 -4.10 -1.31 -11.13
CA VAL A 172 -5.28 -0.59 -11.63
C VAL A 172 -6.40 -1.56 -12.04
N GLY A 173 -6.07 -2.61 -12.82
CA GLY A 173 -7.04 -3.63 -13.23
C GLY A 173 -7.68 -4.35 -12.06
N ARG A 174 -6.92 -4.68 -11.02
CA ARG A 174 -7.43 -5.29 -9.80
C ARG A 174 -8.32 -4.32 -8.98
N SER A 175 -7.96 -3.05 -8.97
CA SER A 175 -8.66 -2.05 -8.15
C SER A 175 -9.93 -1.51 -8.77
N PHE A 176 -10.00 -1.41 -10.10
CA PHE A 176 -11.08 -0.77 -10.83
C PHE A 176 -11.76 -1.68 -11.87
N GLY A 177 -11.15 -2.81 -12.23
CA GLY A 177 -11.61 -3.70 -13.30
C GLY A 177 -12.77 -4.62 -12.97
N GLY A 178 -13.41 -4.48 -11.81
CA GLY A 178 -14.36 -5.47 -11.25
C GLY A 178 -15.83 -5.15 -11.45
N ASP A 179 -16.26 -4.39 -12.46
CA ASP A 179 -17.69 -4.22 -12.65
C ASP A 179 -18.28 -5.28 -13.59
N SER A 180 -19.58 -5.58 -13.38
CA SER A 180 -20.37 -6.65 -13.97
C SER A 180 -20.59 -6.54 -15.49
N LYS A 181 -19.88 -5.68 -16.20
CA LYS A 181 -20.00 -5.45 -17.65
C LYS A 181 -18.85 -6.04 -18.47
N GLY A 182 -17.89 -6.72 -17.83
CA GLY A 182 -16.82 -7.45 -18.53
C GLY A 182 -15.72 -6.58 -19.13
N GLY A 183 -15.67 -5.29 -18.76
CA GLY A 183 -14.55 -4.40 -19.07
C GLY A 183 -13.51 -4.42 -17.94
N THR A 184 -12.24 -4.52 -18.29
CA THR A 184 -11.15 -4.31 -17.34
C THR A 184 -10.69 -2.85 -17.45
N GLU A 185 -11.05 -2.01 -16.48
CA GLU A 185 -10.54 -0.63 -16.38
C GLU A 185 -9.06 -0.69 -16.04
N ASN A 186 -8.18 -0.67 -17.05
CA ASN A 186 -6.73 -0.74 -16.83
C ASN A 186 -5.90 -0.08 -17.92
N ASP A 187 -6.52 0.59 -18.89
CA ASP A 187 -5.82 1.20 -20.03
C ASP A 187 -5.86 2.75 -19.98
N GLY A 188 -6.22 3.32 -18.84
CA GLY A 188 -6.11 4.75 -18.59
C GLY A 188 -4.68 5.23 -18.30
N TYR A 189 -4.54 6.50 -17.97
CA TYR A 189 -3.26 7.13 -17.71
C TYR A 189 -2.95 7.11 -16.22
N LEU A 190 -1.94 6.36 -15.84
CA LEU A 190 -1.40 6.31 -14.48
C LEU A 190 -0.22 7.26 -14.35
N PHE A 191 -0.21 8.08 -13.31
CA PHE A 191 0.85 9.02 -13.00
C PHE A 191 1.37 8.79 -11.58
N GLU A 192 2.68 8.76 -11.42
CA GLU A 192 3.36 8.93 -10.14
C GLU A 192 3.65 10.43 -9.96
N TYR A 193 3.38 10.98 -8.78
CA TYR A 193 3.78 12.34 -8.49
C TYR A 193 5.26 12.38 -8.09
N ASP A 194 6.08 13.12 -8.84
CA ASP A 194 7.49 13.32 -8.55
C ASP A 194 7.68 14.62 -7.76
N TYR A 195 8.09 14.52 -6.49
CA TYR A 195 8.41 15.68 -5.69
C TYR A 195 9.70 16.33 -6.21
N VAL A 196 9.59 17.54 -6.74
CA VAL A 196 10.73 18.36 -7.23
C VAL A 196 10.85 19.70 -6.55
N LYS A 197 9.74 20.26 -6.08
CA LYS A 197 9.62 21.54 -5.36
C LYS A 197 8.30 21.58 -4.61
N GLU A 198 8.17 22.50 -3.67
CA GLU A 198 6.89 22.79 -3.04
C GLU A 198 5.83 23.12 -4.10
N TYR A 199 4.73 22.36 -4.08
CA TYR A 199 3.58 22.53 -4.98
C TYR A 199 2.28 22.26 -4.23
N ARG A 200 1.26 23.08 -4.42
CA ARG A 200 -0.01 23.03 -3.69
C ARG A 200 -1.22 23.11 -4.61
N PHE A 201 -1.13 22.49 -5.76
CA PHE A 201 -2.14 22.45 -6.81
C PHE A 201 -2.43 23.81 -7.48
N ASN A 202 -1.44 24.70 -7.51
CA ASN A 202 -1.54 25.98 -8.20
C ASN A 202 -1.44 25.82 -9.71
N TYR A 203 -2.16 26.64 -10.49
CA TYR A 203 -2.00 26.67 -11.94
C TYR A 203 -0.60 27.16 -12.32
N MET A 204 0.06 26.42 -13.20
CA MET A 204 1.44 26.66 -13.60
C MET A 204 1.56 27.27 -15.02
N GLY A 205 0.43 27.71 -15.61
CA GLY A 205 0.38 28.21 -16.98
C GLY A 205 0.21 27.09 -18.02
N SER A 206 0.17 27.45 -19.30
CA SER A 206 -0.10 26.52 -20.40
C SER A 206 1.13 25.76 -20.92
N ASN A 207 2.30 25.94 -20.29
CA ASN A 207 3.48 25.17 -20.64
C ASN A 207 3.40 23.76 -20.07
N LEU A 208 3.18 22.75 -20.93
CA LEU A 208 3.03 21.34 -20.52
C LEU A 208 4.27 20.76 -19.83
N ASP A 209 5.45 21.35 -20.01
CA ASP A 209 6.66 20.87 -19.35
C ASP A 209 6.62 21.05 -17.83
N GLU A 210 5.86 22.02 -17.30
CA GLU A 210 5.67 22.24 -15.87
C GLU A 210 4.87 21.09 -15.20
N TYR A 211 4.06 20.37 -15.99
CA TYR A 211 3.22 19.26 -15.49
C TYR A 211 3.91 17.90 -15.53
N LYS A 212 5.18 17.83 -15.95
CA LYS A 212 5.98 16.59 -15.92
C LYS A 212 6.26 16.05 -14.52
N ILE A 213 5.97 16.82 -13.48
CA ILE A 213 5.90 16.34 -12.09
C ILE A 213 4.84 15.24 -11.91
N PHE A 214 3.84 15.17 -12.78
CA PHE A 214 2.95 14.03 -12.96
C PHE A 214 3.58 13.08 -13.98
N ASN A 215 4.42 12.16 -13.49
CA ASN A 215 5.28 11.28 -14.28
C ASN A 215 4.46 10.07 -14.77
N PRO A 216 4.21 9.92 -16.08
CA PRO A 216 3.38 8.83 -16.59
C PRO A 216 4.04 7.46 -16.37
N LYS A 217 3.24 6.49 -15.96
CA LYS A 217 3.62 5.07 -15.81
C LYS A 217 2.91 4.16 -16.79
N THR A 218 1.96 4.72 -17.53
CA THR A 218 1.30 4.13 -18.70
C THR A 218 1.28 5.16 -19.81
N HIS A 219 1.22 4.73 -21.07
CA HIS A 219 1.18 5.62 -22.23
C HIS A 219 2.34 6.65 -22.32
N GLU A 220 3.49 6.32 -21.76
CA GLU A 220 4.68 7.18 -21.66
C GLU A 220 5.19 7.71 -23.02
N LYS A 221 4.83 7.03 -24.12
CA LYS A 221 5.25 7.38 -25.47
C LYS A 221 4.24 8.22 -26.26
N ASP A 222 3.08 8.52 -25.65
CA ASP A 222 2.07 9.34 -26.29
C ASP A 222 2.54 10.81 -26.41
N ALA A 223 1.90 11.59 -27.27
CA ALA A 223 2.23 13.00 -27.41
C ALA A 223 1.96 13.77 -26.11
N ALA A 224 2.81 14.74 -25.77
CA ALA A 224 2.72 15.55 -24.55
C ALA A 224 1.31 16.14 -24.33
N ALA A 225 0.66 16.62 -25.38
CA ALA A 225 -0.70 17.16 -25.30
C ALA A 225 -1.74 16.10 -24.88
N LYS A 226 -1.53 14.82 -25.19
CA LYS A 226 -2.42 13.73 -24.77
C LYS A 226 -2.16 13.29 -23.34
N ILE A 227 -0.89 13.33 -22.90
CA ILE A 227 -0.49 12.97 -21.54
C ILE A 227 -0.86 14.09 -20.55
N TRP A 228 -0.30 15.28 -20.73
CA TRP A 228 -0.35 16.38 -19.76
C TRP A 228 -1.40 17.44 -20.07
N GLY A 229 -1.94 17.53 -21.30
CA GLY A 229 -3.01 18.47 -21.62
C GLY A 229 -4.22 18.34 -20.70
N PRO A 230 -4.80 17.14 -20.51
CA PRO A 230 -5.90 16.96 -19.56
C PRO A 230 -5.55 17.24 -18.09
N ILE A 231 -4.28 17.15 -17.70
CA ILE A 231 -3.82 17.54 -16.36
C ILE A 231 -3.77 19.07 -16.25
N GLU A 232 -3.24 19.72 -17.26
CA GLU A 232 -3.25 21.19 -17.35
C GLU A 232 -4.67 21.74 -17.30
N ASP A 233 -5.58 21.23 -18.18
CA ASP A 233 -7.01 21.57 -18.18
C ASP A 233 -7.66 21.42 -16.79
N MET A 234 -7.40 20.29 -16.11
CA MET A 234 -7.89 20.00 -14.76
C MET A 234 -7.41 21.03 -13.75
N ILE A 235 -6.11 21.31 -13.74
CA ILE A 235 -5.51 22.23 -12.77
C ILE A 235 -5.97 23.65 -13.07
N GLN A 236 -6.10 24.05 -14.33
CA GLN A 236 -6.67 25.33 -14.73
C GLN A 236 -8.12 25.45 -14.25
N ALA A 237 -8.95 24.42 -14.51
CA ALA A 237 -10.35 24.41 -14.05
C ALA A 237 -10.44 24.54 -12.51
N VAL A 238 -9.57 23.83 -11.77
CA VAL A 238 -9.54 23.94 -10.31
C VAL A 238 -9.13 25.34 -9.83
N ASN A 239 -8.28 26.07 -10.54
CA ASN A 239 -7.77 27.36 -10.10
C ASN A 239 -8.62 28.55 -10.58
N GLU A 240 -9.12 28.52 -11.83
CA GLU A 240 -9.65 29.68 -12.51
C GLU A 240 -11.19 29.67 -12.64
N THR A 241 -11.85 28.52 -12.47
CA THR A 241 -13.31 28.44 -12.53
C THR A 241 -13.95 29.28 -11.41
N PRO A 242 -14.97 30.13 -11.71
CA PRO A 242 -15.74 30.84 -10.66
C PRO A 242 -16.36 29.86 -9.65
N ASP A 243 -16.43 30.25 -8.36
CA ASP A 243 -16.94 29.39 -7.29
C ASP A 243 -18.37 28.88 -7.57
N ALA A 244 -19.23 29.68 -8.14
CA ALA A 244 -20.63 29.32 -8.45
C ALA A 244 -20.78 28.09 -9.39
N ILE A 245 -19.75 27.74 -10.15
CA ILE A 245 -19.75 26.62 -11.09
C ILE A 245 -18.60 25.64 -10.84
N PHE A 246 -17.80 25.87 -9.81
CA PHE A 246 -16.61 25.04 -9.49
C PHE A 246 -16.94 23.54 -9.41
N ASN A 247 -17.98 23.19 -8.66
CA ASN A 247 -18.37 21.81 -8.51
C ASN A 247 -18.63 21.11 -9.85
N ARG A 248 -19.35 21.78 -10.76
CA ARG A 248 -19.67 21.24 -12.09
C ARG A 248 -18.40 21.02 -12.92
N GLU A 249 -17.58 22.07 -13.05
CA GLU A 249 -16.41 22.04 -13.93
C GLU A 249 -15.30 21.13 -13.38
N ALA A 250 -15.00 21.16 -12.07
CA ALA A 250 -13.97 20.34 -11.47
C ALA A 250 -14.36 18.84 -11.42
N SER A 251 -15.65 18.53 -11.31
CA SER A 251 -16.14 17.13 -11.29
C SER A 251 -16.00 16.43 -12.65
N ASP A 252 -15.80 17.16 -13.75
CA ASP A 252 -15.47 16.56 -15.04
C ASP A 252 -14.07 15.91 -15.04
N TYR A 253 -13.18 16.43 -14.20
CA TYR A 253 -11.78 15.98 -14.13
C TYR A 253 -11.43 15.15 -12.90
N LEU A 254 -12.17 15.31 -11.78
CA LEU A 254 -11.86 14.67 -10.50
C LEU A 254 -13.11 14.10 -9.84
N ASP A 255 -12.97 12.95 -9.22
CA ASP A 255 -13.92 12.50 -8.21
C ASP A 255 -13.66 13.26 -6.91
N LEU A 256 -14.32 14.43 -6.75
CA LEU A 256 -14.12 15.30 -5.58
C LEU A 256 -14.55 14.65 -4.27
N SER A 257 -15.50 13.70 -4.31
CA SER A 257 -15.89 12.94 -3.11
C SER A 257 -14.79 11.96 -2.69
N LYS A 258 -14.18 11.25 -3.65
CA LYS A 258 -13.05 10.36 -3.39
C LYS A 258 -11.80 11.14 -2.96
N PHE A 259 -11.58 12.33 -3.55
CA PHE A 259 -10.50 13.21 -3.11
C PHE A 259 -10.72 13.69 -1.66
N ALA A 260 -11.93 14.14 -1.30
CA ALA A 260 -12.24 14.52 0.08
C ALA A 260 -12.05 13.35 1.06
N ALA A 261 -12.45 12.13 0.67
CA ALA A 261 -12.22 10.93 1.48
C ALA A 261 -10.72 10.61 1.63
N HIS A 262 -9.94 10.74 0.56
CA HIS A 262 -8.51 10.50 0.59
C HIS A 262 -7.80 11.41 1.61
N ILE A 263 -7.98 12.72 1.50
CA ILE A 263 -7.36 13.68 2.42
C ILE A 263 -7.92 13.61 3.85
N ALA A 264 -9.16 13.13 4.03
CA ALA A 264 -9.73 12.87 5.36
C ALA A 264 -9.01 11.70 6.02
N ILE A 265 -8.72 10.62 5.29
CA ILE A 265 -7.98 9.47 5.81
C ILE A 265 -6.54 9.88 6.13
N GLU A 266 -5.85 10.64 5.26
CA GLU A 266 -4.52 11.18 5.54
C GLU A 266 -4.53 11.99 6.85
N ASN A 267 -5.47 12.92 7.03
CA ASN A 267 -5.57 13.72 8.24
C ASN A 267 -6.00 12.89 9.47
N PHE A 268 -6.81 11.83 9.30
CA PHE A 268 -7.09 10.90 10.39
C PHE A 268 -5.82 10.17 10.84
N LEU A 269 -5.03 9.69 9.90
CA LEU A 269 -3.76 8.99 10.16
C LEU A 269 -2.64 9.93 10.60
N ALA A 270 -2.87 11.25 10.67
CA ALA A 270 -1.87 12.26 10.96
C ALA A 270 -0.67 12.19 9.98
N GLU A 271 -0.97 12.09 8.67
CA GLU A 271 0.01 12.10 7.60
C GLU A 271 0.54 13.52 7.38
N ASP A 272 1.84 13.70 7.47
CA ASP A 272 2.49 15.02 7.33
C ASP A 272 3.26 15.20 6.01
N ASP A 273 3.37 14.15 5.18
CA ASP A 273 4.07 14.16 3.89
C ASP A 273 3.23 13.62 2.72
N GLY A 274 1.91 13.72 2.83
CA GLY A 274 0.95 13.29 1.83
C GLY A 274 0.52 14.38 0.85
N VAL A 275 -0.72 14.29 0.36
CA VAL A 275 -1.33 15.29 -0.53
C VAL A 275 -1.39 16.67 0.13
N LEU A 276 -1.51 16.73 1.45
CA LEU A 276 -1.47 17.95 2.25
C LEU A 276 -0.15 18.07 3.03
N GLY A 277 0.95 17.59 2.46
CA GLY A 277 2.24 17.53 3.12
C GLY A 277 2.81 18.88 3.53
N TYR A 278 3.70 18.86 4.55
CA TYR A 278 4.33 20.08 5.08
C TYR A 278 5.18 20.81 4.05
N ALA A 279 5.81 20.09 3.15
CA ALA A 279 6.65 20.63 2.07
C ALA A 279 5.88 20.74 0.72
N GLY A 280 4.55 20.68 0.73
CA GLY A 280 3.70 20.61 -0.45
C GLY A 280 3.17 19.20 -0.69
N MET A 281 2.55 19.00 -1.85
CA MET A 281 2.01 17.70 -2.24
C MET A 281 3.13 16.68 -2.43
N ASN A 282 2.92 15.47 -1.92
CA ASN A 282 3.85 14.34 -2.09
C ASN A 282 3.11 13.01 -1.92
N ASN A 283 3.78 11.89 -2.23
CA ASN A 283 3.41 10.55 -1.86
C ASN A 283 2.01 10.11 -2.31
N PHE A 284 1.70 10.28 -3.61
CA PHE A 284 0.49 9.79 -4.24
C PHE A 284 0.72 9.41 -5.70
N TYR A 285 -0.16 8.55 -6.20
CA TYR A 285 -0.38 8.35 -7.63
C TYR A 285 -1.73 8.97 -8.01
N MET A 286 -1.90 9.23 -9.30
CA MET A 286 -3.17 9.67 -9.87
C MET A 286 -3.47 8.80 -11.09
N TYR A 287 -4.69 8.27 -11.15
CA TYR A 287 -5.16 7.48 -12.29
C TYR A 287 -6.29 8.22 -12.99
N ARG A 288 -6.08 8.56 -14.28
CA ARG A 288 -7.09 9.07 -15.19
C ARG A 288 -7.71 7.89 -15.92
N PHE A 289 -9.01 7.70 -15.71
CA PHE A 289 -9.76 6.57 -16.25
C PHE A 289 -9.76 6.56 -17.78
N GLU A 290 -9.85 5.35 -18.35
CA GLU A 290 -9.94 5.13 -19.79
C GLU A 290 -11.16 5.89 -20.37
N ASP A 291 -10.99 6.45 -21.57
CA ASP A 291 -12.02 7.24 -22.27
C ASP A 291 -12.66 8.36 -21.44
N SER A 292 -12.00 8.82 -20.40
CA SER A 292 -12.47 9.85 -19.48
C SER A 292 -11.42 10.93 -19.23
N LYS A 293 -11.88 12.12 -18.83
CA LYS A 293 -11.01 13.15 -18.24
C LYS A 293 -10.87 12.97 -16.73
N ARG A 294 -11.73 12.14 -16.12
CA ARG A 294 -11.81 12.00 -14.65
C ARG A 294 -10.64 11.22 -14.11
N SER A 295 -10.07 11.74 -13.02
CA SER A 295 -8.95 11.16 -12.30
C SER A 295 -9.30 10.87 -10.85
N GLN A 296 -8.57 9.93 -10.25
CA GLN A 296 -8.64 9.61 -8.82
C GLN A 296 -7.22 9.55 -8.23
N PHE A 297 -7.06 10.07 -7.01
CA PHE A 297 -5.83 9.94 -6.24
C PHE A 297 -5.72 8.54 -5.61
N LEU A 298 -4.50 8.02 -5.55
CA LEU A 298 -4.16 6.73 -4.95
C LEU A 298 -3.07 6.94 -3.90
N ALA A 299 -3.22 6.30 -2.74
CA ALA A 299 -2.26 6.39 -1.66
C ALA A 299 -0.94 5.69 -2.02
N TRP A 300 0.17 6.32 -1.69
CA TRP A 300 1.52 5.80 -1.87
C TRP A 300 2.45 6.34 -0.78
N ASP A 301 3.40 5.52 -0.28
CA ASP A 301 4.49 5.92 0.62
C ASP A 301 3.97 6.67 1.88
N LYS A 302 3.26 5.94 2.76
CA LYS A 302 2.58 6.49 3.95
C LYS A 302 3.32 6.15 5.25
N ASP A 303 4.64 6.23 5.24
CA ASP A 303 5.50 6.01 6.41
C ASP A 303 5.57 7.23 7.34
N ASN A 304 5.17 8.42 6.84
CA ASN A 304 5.08 9.67 7.60
C ASN A 304 3.70 9.89 8.25
N THR A 305 3.08 8.82 8.75
CA THR A 305 1.81 8.83 9.46
C THR A 305 1.96 8.68 10.98
N PHE A 306 0.87 8.78 11.71
CA PHE A 306 0.79 8.59 13.17
C PHE A 306 1.66 9.57 13.98
N HIS A 307 1.80 10.82 13.52
CA HIS A 307 2.65 11.81 14.16
C HIS A 307 2.21 12.15 15.59
N SER A 308 0.94 12.50 15.79
CA SER A 308 0.42 12.79 17.12
C SER A 308 -1.09 12.56 17.20
N VAL A 309 -1.59 12.29 18.40
CA VAL A 309 -3.03 12.12 18.69
C VAL A 309 -3.80 13.40 18.35
N ASP A 310 -3.24 14.57 18.63
CA ASP A 310 -3.85 15.88 18.46
C ASP A 310 -3.57 16.54 17.09
N PHE A 311 -3.03 15.81 16.13
CA PHE A 311 -2.82 16.31 14.76
C PHE A 311 -4.12 16.91 14.20
N PRO A 312 -4.09 18.14 13.65
CA PRO A 312 -5.30 18.83 13.24
C PRO A 312 -6.10 18.09 12.19
N ILE A 313 -7.41 17.94 12.38
CA ILE A 313 -8.28 17.29 11.40
C ILE A 313 -8.48 18.12 10.12
N MET A 314 -8.16 19.40 10.14
CA MET A 314 -8.20 20.32 8.98
C MET A 314 -6.79 20.75 8.58
N ASN A 315 -5.78 19.89 8.80
CA ASN A 315 -4.39 20.21 8.54
C ASN A 315 -4.19 20.67 7.09
N ARG A 316 -3.60 21.84 6.91
CA ARG A 316 -3.22 22.47 5.63
C ARG A 316 -4.28 22.51 4.52
N ILE A 317 -5.57 22.32 4.84
CA ILE A 317 -6.68 22.42 3.86
C ILE A 317 -6.66 23.80 3.17
N GLY A 318 -6.43 24.88 3.92
CA GLY A 318 -6.39 26.24 3.37
C GLY A 318 -5.20 26.55 2.46
N GLU A 319 -4.13 25.77 2.55
CA GLU A 319 -2.89 25.99 1.79
C GLU A 319 -2.95 25.33 0.40
N ASN A 320 -3.66 24.21 0.24
CA ASN A 320 -3.80 23.50 -1.02
C ASN A 320 -5.04 23.98 -1.77
N VAL A 321 -4.88 24.44 -3.03
CA VAL A 321 -5.96 25.04 -3.81
C VAL A 321 -7.11 24.05 -4.02
N LEU A 322 -6.81 22.81 -4.40
CA LEU A 322 -7.83 21.79 -4.64
C LEU A 322 -8.59 21.46 -3.35
N ALA A 323 -7.88 21.22 -2.24
CA ALA A 323 -8.51 20.90 -0.96
C ALA A 323 -9.38 22.05 -0.45
N ARG A 324 -8.87 23.28 -0.47
CA ARG A 324 -9.58 24.49 -0.03
C ARG A 324 -10.87 24.68 -0.83
N ARG A 325 -10.80 24.59 -2.16
CA ARG A 325 -11.97 24.80 -3.02
C ARG A 325 -12.97 23.64 -2.92
N THR A 326 -12.48 22.40 -2.85
CA THR A 326 -13.35 21.23 -2.65
C THR A 326 -14.13 21.34 -1.35
N LEU A 327 -13.46 21.66 -0.23
CA LEU A 327 -14.13 21.75 1.08
C LEU A 327 -14.88 23.07 1.31
N ALA A 328 -14.78 24.05 0.41
CA ALA A 328 -15.68 25.20 0.38
C ALA A 328 -17.11 24.79 -0.04
N GLU A 329 -17.26 23.70 -0.80
CA GLU A 329 -18.54 23.13 -1.17
C GLU A 329 -19.13 22.33 -0.01
N PRO A 330 -20.32 22.67 0.55
CA PRO A 330 -20.87 22.02 1.74
C PRO A 330 -21.01 20.50 1.63
N GLN A 331 -21.33 19.99 0.45
CA GLN A 331 -21.46 18.54 0.23
C GLN A 331 -20.14 17.80 0.43
N TYR A 332 -19.02 18.34 -0.04
CA TYR A 332 -17.70 17.71 0.10
C TYR A 332 -17.10 17.95 1.48
N LYS A 333 -17.37 19.10 2.10
CA LYS A 333 -17.03 19.31 3.52
C LYS A 333 -17.74 18.28 4.40
N ASN A 334 -19.03 18.03 4.17
CA ASN A 334 -19.78 17.02 4.89
C ASN A 334 -19.23 15.59 4.60
N ALA A 335 -18.91 15.27 3.34
CA ALA A 335 -18.29 14.00 2.99
C ALA A 335 -16.94 13.79 3.72
N TYR A 336 -16.10 14.83 3.73
CA TYR A 336 -14.84 14.86 4.47
C TYR A 336 -15.02 14.56 5.96
N LEU A 337 -15.93 15.30 6.64
CA LEU A 337 -16.21 15.14 8.06
C LEU A 337 -16.85 13.77 8.37
N ASN A 338 -17.68 13.25 7.48
CA ASN A 338 -18.23 11.89 7.61
C ASN A 338 -17.13 10.85 7.48
N THR A 339 -16.22 10.97 6.51
CA THR A 339 -15.09 10.05 6.36
C THR A 339 -14.19 10.04 7.60
N LEU A 340 -13.95 11.20 8.24
CA LEU A 340 -13.23 11.25 9.52
C LEU A 340 -13.95 10.47 10.62
N LEU A 341 -15.29 10.52 10.69
CA LEU A 341 -16.08 9.75 11.66
C LEU A 341 -16.10 8.26 11.31
N ASP A 342 -16.18 7.90 10.03
CA ASP A 342 -16.10 6.52 9.57
C ASP A 342 -14.72 5.92 9.88
N ALA A 343 -13.66 6.71 9.70
CA ALA A 343 -12.30 6.34 10.09
C ALA A 343 -12.19 6.12 11.60
N ALA A 344 -12.74 7.04 12.40
CA ALA A 344 -12.76 6.90 13.85
C ALA A 344 -13.56 5.66 14.30
N GLY A 345 -14.72 5.40 13.68
CA GLY A 345 -15.53 4.21 13.93
C GLY A 345 -14.80 2.93 13.58
N SER A 346 -14.19 2.90 12.38
CA SER A 346 -13.42 1.75 11.87
C SER A 346 -12.18 1.45 12.72
N ALA A 347 -11.46 2.49 13.18
CA ALA A 347 -10.30 2.32 14.05
C ALA A 347 -10.66 1.72 15.42
N MET A 348 -11.83 2.07 15.96
CA MET A 348 -12.34 1.60 17.26
C MET A 348 -13.16 0.32 17.18
N GLU A 349 -13.43 -0.23 15.99
CA GLU A 349 -14.27 -1.40 15.84
C GLU A 349 -13.70 -2.59 16.62
N PRO A 350 -14.43 -3.14 17.61
CA PRO A 350 -13.97 -4.28 18.37
C PRO A 350 -13.98 -5.56 17.54
N ASP A 351 -13.25 -6.57 18.02
CA ASP A 351 -13.35 -7.90 17.42
C ASP A 351 -14.76 -8.46 17.60
N ALA A 352 -15.33 -8.98 16.52
CA ALA A 352 -16.74 -9.42 16.52
C ALA A 352 -17.02 -10.60 17.48
N GLU A 353 -16.08 -11.57 17.57
CA GLU A 353 -16.24 -12.71 18.49
C GLU A 353 -16.01 -12.26 19.94
N ALA A 354 -15.02 -11.39 20.19
CA ALA A 354 -14.78 -10.84 21.51
C ALA A 354 -15.94 -9.92 22.01
N ALA A 355 -16.66 -9.28 21.08
CA ALA A 355 -17.80 -8.41 21.34
C ALA A 355 -19.13 -9.16 21.48
N LYS A 356 -19.16 -10.45 21.11
CA LYS A 356 -20.38 -11.28 21.19
C LYS A 356 -20.89 -11.34 22.62
N ASP A 357 -22.19 -11.17 22.76
CA ASP A 357 -22.89 -11.21 24.04
C ASP A 357 -22.47 -10.16 25.11
N LYS A 358 -21.71 -9.12 24.71
CA LYS A 358 -21.31 -8.00 25.57
C LYS A 358 -22.26 -6.82 25.40
N ASP A 359 -22.48 -6.09 26.48
CA ASP A 359 -23.17 -4.80 26.42
C ASP A 359 -22.27 -3.69 25.80
N ASP A 360 -22.84 -2.52 25.51
CA ASP A 360 -22.13 -1.44 24.82
C ASP A 360 -20.95 -0.90 25.64
N LYS A 361 -21.02 -0.93 26.98
CA LYS A 361 -19.93 -0.49 27.84
C LYS A 361 -18.76 -1.46 27.79
N ASP A 362 -19.06 -2.75 27.86
CA ASP A 362 -18.04 -3.80 27.79
C ASP A 362 -17.42 -3.89 26.40
N LYS A 363 -18.20 -3.65 25.32
CA LYS A 363 -17.68 -3.53 23.95
C LYS A 363 -16.72 -2.35 23.81
N ALA A 364 -17.05 -1.19 24.40
CA ALA A 364 -16.21 0.00 24.35
C ALA A 364 -14.88 -0.17 25.12
N ALA A 365 -14.78 -1.15 26.01
CA ALA A 365 -13.54 -1.49 26.73
C ALA A 365 -12.63 -2.45 25.94
N LEU A 366 -13.10 -3.03 24.81
CA LEU A 366 -12.30 -3.91 23.98
C LEU A 366 -11.34 -3.10 23.10
N PRO A 367 -10.15 -3.65 22.78
CA PRO A 367 -9.25 -3.03 21.82
C PRO A 367 -9.93 -2.85 20.45
N GLY A 368 -9.84 -1.64 19.88
CA GLY A 368 -10.28 -1.35 18.53
C GLY A 368 -9.45 -2.05 17.46
N TRP A 369 -9.93 -2.04 16.21
CA TRP A 369 -9.23 -2.66 15.07
C TRP A 369 -7.79 -2.13 14.94
N LEU A 370 -7.57 -0.82 15.01
CA LEU A 370 -6.25 -0.24 14.83
C LEU A 370 -5.28 -0.70 15.94
N GLU A 371 -5.71 -0.75 17.20
CA GLU A 371 -4.86 -1.26 18.29
C GLU A 371 -4.53 -2.75 18.11
N ARG A 372 -5.52 -3.56 17.73
CA ARG A 372 -5.29 -4.99 17.47
C ARG A 372 -4.32 -5.20 16.30
N GLU A 373 -4.44 -4.39 15.26
CA GLU A 373 -3.58 -4.49 14.09
C GLU A 373 -2.13 -4.08 14.40
N VAL A 374 -1.93 -3.01 15.17
CA VAL A 374 -0.59 -2.64 15.68
C VAL A 374 0.02 -3.80 16.47
N ARG A 375 -0.73 -4.39 17.40
CA ARG A 375 -0.25 -5.53 18.21
C ARG A 375 0.07 -6.74 17.35
N ARG A 376 -0.80 -7.09 16.41
CA ARG A 376 -0.62 -8.22 15.50
C ARG A 376 0.68 -8.08 14.70
N GLN A 377 0.88 -6.91 14.07
CA GLN A 377 2.07 -6.65 13.26
C GLN A 377 3.34 -6.61 14.11
N TYR A 378 3.28 -5.99 15.30
CA TYR A 378 4.40 -5.96 16.23
C TYR A 378 4.83 -7.36 16.65
N GLU A 379 3.91 -8.21 17.12
CA GLU A 379 4.22 -9.58 17.51
C GLU A 379 4.80 -10.41 16.36
N GLN A 380 4.34 -10.13 15.13
CA GLN A 380 4.83 -10.80 13.92
C GLN A 380 6.30 -10.52 13.65
N ILE A 381 6.78 -9.28 13.87
CA ILE A 381 8.15 -8.88 13.51
C ILE A 381 9.07 -8.63 14.70
N ARG A 382 8.58 -8.56 15.93
CA ARG A 382 9.33 -8.16 17.12
C ARG A 382 10.71 -8.82 17.24
N THR A 383 10.75 -10.14 17.17
CA THR A 383 12.01 -10.90 17.29
C THR A 383 12.97 -10.58 16.13
N LEU A 384 12.43 -10.45 14.92
CA LEU A 384 13.21 -10.16 13.72
C LEU A 384 13.74 -8.72 13.74
N ALA A 385 12.88 -7.75 14.07
CA ALA A 385 13.25 -6.36 14.16
C ALA A 385 14.35 -6.11 15.21
N ARG A 386 14.26 -6.80 16.37
CA ARG A 386 15.29 -6.72 17.40
C ARG A 386 16.63 -7.34 16.96
N SER A 387 16.62 -8.31 16.08
CA SER A 387 17.82 -8.96 15.53
C SER A 387 18.35 -8.29 14.26
N ASP A 388 17.63 -7.36 13.65
CA ASP A 388 18.04 -6.62 12.47
C ASP A 388 19.11 -5.58 12.83
N THR A 389 20.37 -5.93 12.55
CA THR A 389 21.53 -5.06 12.79
C THR A 389 21.74 -3.98 11.71
N PHE A 390 20.95 -4.01 10.64
CA PHE A 390 21.06 -3.06 9.53
C PHE A 390 20.09 -1.85 9.67
N LYS A 391 19.12 -1.93 10.60
CA LYS A 391 18.25 -0.80 10.87
C LYS A 391 19.03 0.38 11.48
N PRO A 392 18.71 1.65 11.15
CA PRO A 392 19.46 2.81 11.61
C PRO A 392 19.11 3.30 13.03
N TYR A 393 18.19 2.64 13.70
CA TYR A 393 17.68 2.99 15.03
C TYR A 393 17.87 1.83 16.03
N SER A 394 17.84 2.15 17.31
CA SER A 394 18.04 1.17 18.39
C SER A 394 16.79 0.29 18.59
N ASN A 395 16.94 -0.78 19.39
CA ASN A 395 15.79 -1.57 19.84
C ASN A 395 14.88 -0.77 20.77
N ASP A 396 15.42 0.18 21.53
CA ASP A 396 14.62 1.04 22.42
C ASP A 396 13.79 2.04 21.59
N ASP A 397 14.32 2.59 20.49
CA ASP A 397 13.55 3.42 19.55
C ASP A 397 12.42 2.62 18.90
N PHE A 398 12.68 1.36 18.51
CA PHE A 398 11.66 0.47 17.98
C PHE A 398 10.52 0.25 18.99
N GLU A 399 10.83 -0.14 20.25
CA GLU A 399 9.82 -0.38 21.29
C GLU A 399 9.06 0.92 21.63
N ALA A 400 9.76 2.06 21.73
CA ALA A 400 9.12 3.35 21.99
C ALA A 400 8.16 3.77 20.89
N SER A 401 8.51 3.50 19.61
CA SER A 401 7.64 3.77 18.47
C SER A 401 6.37 2.91 18.48
N ILE A 402 6.46 1.66 18.93
CA ILE A 402 5.28 0.79 19.11
C ILE A 402 4.34 1.35 20.17
N GLU A 403 4.86 1.79 21.30
CA GLU A 403 4.03 2.42 22.35
C GLU A 403 3.36 3.72 21.85
N GLY A 404 4.06 4.50 21.01
CA GLY A 404 3.48 5.66 20.33
C GLY A 404 2.30 5.29 19.44
N LEU A 405 2.45 4.24 18.62
CA LEU A 405 1.37 3.73 17.77
C LEU A 405 0.17 3.20 18.58
N LEU A 406 0.42 2.50 19.68
CA LEU A 406 -0.64 2.01 20.57
C LEU A 406 -1.40 3.16 21.24
N THR A 407 -0.70 4.21 21.67
CA THR A 407 -1.32 5.42 22.20
C THR A 407 -2.19 6.10 21.16
N PHE A 408 -1.66 6.29 19.94
CA PHE A 408 -2.43 6.84 18.82
C PHE A 408 -3.68 6.00 18.52
N ALA A 409 -3.56 4.68 18.45
CA ALA A 409 -4.66 3.77 18.13
C ALA A 409 -5.80 3.85 19.17
N ARG A 410 -5.49 4.10 20.45
CA ARG A 410 -6.46 4.20 21.53
C ARG A 410 -7.16 5.56 21.61
N GLU A 411 -6.45 6.63 21.28
CA GLU A 411 -6.88 7.98 21.63
C GLU A 411 -7.33 8.80 20.41
N ARG A 412 -6.74 8.56 19.21
CA ARG A 412 -6.99 9.37 18.00
C ARG A 412 -8.45 9.46 17.61
N ALA A 413 -9.16 8.35 17.67
CA ALA A 413 -10.57 8.31 17.26
C ALA A 413 -11.47 9.24 18.12
N ASN A 414 -11.24 9.31 19.42
CA ASN A 414 -11.99 10.21 20.31
C ASN A 414 -11.66 11.66 20.02
N PHE A 415 -10.36 11.99 19.90
CA PHE A 415 -9.94 13.34 19.49
C PHE A 415 -10.62 13.78 18.20
N VAL A 416 -10.62 12.93 17.17
CA VAL A 416 -11.23 13.24 15.87
C VAL A 416 -12.73 13.47 16.00
N LYS A 417 -13.46 12.64 16.74
CA LYS A 417 -14.90 12.81 17.00
C LYS A 417 -15.22 14.15 17.65
N ASP A 418 -14.45 14.55 18.66
CA ASP A 418 -14.62 15.83 19.35
C ASP A 418 -14.36 17.01 18.39
N ARG A 419 -13.28 16.96 17.61
CA ARG A 419 -12.96 18.01 16.64
C ARG A 419 -13.99 18.11 15.52
N VAL A 420 -14.51 16.98 14.99
CA VAL A 420 -15.59 16.99 14.02
C VAL A 420 -16.87 17.61 14.60
N ALA A 421 -17.20 17.29 15.84
CA ALA A 421 -18.37 17.91 16.52
C ALA A 421 -18.21 19.43 16.68
N GLU A 422 -17.01 19.93 16.94
CA GLU A 422 -16.72 21.36 16.97
C GLU A 422 -16.80 22.00 15.59
N GLU A 423 -16.22 21.38 14.56
CA GLU A 423 -16.21 21.91 13.19
C GLU A 423 -17.62 22.01 12.60
N ARG A 424 -18.54 21.10 12.99
CA ARG A 424 -19.95 21.15 12.58
C ARG A 424 -20.78 22.25 13.24
N ARG A 425 -20.32 22.81 14.36
CA ARG A 425 -20.97 23.93 15.05
C ARG A 425 -20.58 25.30 14.48
N ARG A 426 -19.51 25.38 13.72
CA ARG A 426 -19.03 26.57 12.99
C ARG A 426 -19.80 26.82 11.69
#